data_f3f27a76e8dada6ff5927e99d63e26e0
#
_entry.id   f3f27a76e8dada6ff5927e99d63e26e0
#
_cell.length_a   1.000
_cell.length_b   1.000
_cell.length_c   1.000
_cell.angle_alpha   90.00
_cell.angle_beta   90.00
_cell.angle_gamma   90.00
#
_symmetry.space_group_name_H-M   'P 1'
#
loop_
_entity.id
_entity.type
_entity.pdbx_description
1 polymer ?
#
loop_
_entity_poly.entity_id
_entity_poly.type
_entity_poly.pdbx_seq_one_letter_code
_entity_poly.pdbx_strand_id
1 'polypeptide(L)'
;MRRILKLHRSLQAPISPVTHNFEFITFNTQLHPKLWLELNNKIFISHPDQGNWAIADLENRMSEPWFDPRGFFLCVINEKIVGFCWTKIHQDLVNKEPIGELYVIGVDSAHSGKGIGKALCTEGLIYLKAKGITQAMLYVDEDNEAGKGLYKTLGFN
;
A
#
# COMPACT_ATOMS: atom_id res chain seq x y z
N MET A 1 -10.20 1.13 23.31
CA MET A 1 -8.85 0.66 22.99
C MET A 1 -8.76 0.36 21.49
N ARG A 2 -7.77 0.92 20.83
CA ARG A 2 -7.53 0.66 19.42
C ARG A 2 -6.90 -0.73 19.24
N ARG A 3 -7.44 -1.53 18.33
CA ARG A 3 -6.90 -2.85 18.00
C ARG A 3 -6.46 -2.87 16.53
N ILE A 4 -5.28 -3.39 16.29
CA ILE A 4 -4.72 -3.55 14.96
C ILE A 4 -4.71 -5.04 14.63
N LEU A 5 -5.32 -5.38 13.49
CA LEU A 5 -5.35 -6.74 12.98
C LEU A 5 -4.23 -6.95 11.97
N LYS A 6 -3.64 -8.13 11.99
CA LYS A 6 -2.68 -8.55 10.98
C LYS A 6 -3.35 -9.60 10.09
N LEU A 7 -3.49 -9.29 8.83
CA LEU A 7 -4.11 -10.17 7.85
C LEU A 7 -3.06 -10.78 6.92
N HIS A 8 -3.33 -11.97 6.45
CA HIS A 8 -2.40 -12.72 5.59
C HIS A 8 -3.11 -13.30 4.37
N ARG A 9 -2.35 -13.51 3.30
CA ARG A 9 -2.77 -14.35 2.19
C ARG A 9 -1.56 -15.01 1.54
N SER A 10 -1.78 -16.21 0.96
CA SER A 10 -0.78 -16.84 0.11
C SER A 10 -0.75 -16.15 -1.26
N LEU A 11 0.46 -15.90 -1.78
CA LEU A 11 0.63 -15.42 -3.15
C LEU A 11 0.75 -16.60 -4.14
N GLN A 12 0.77 -17.83 -3.65
CA GLN A 12 0.66 -19.02 -4.49
C GLN A 12 -0.76 -19.24 -5.00
N ALA A 13 -1.77 -18.74 -4.23
CA ALA A 13 -3.14 -18.69 -4.71
C ALA A 13 -3.25 -17.63 -5.81
N PRO A 14 -4.13 -17.86 -6.82
CA PRO A 14 -4.29 -16.90 -7.92
C PRO A 14 -4.69 -15.51 -7.44
N ILE A 15 -4.15 -14.49 -8.08
CA ILE A 15 -4.56 -13.10 -7.89
C ILE A 15 -5.60 -12.80 -8.96
N SER A 16 -6.83 -12.48 -8.51
CA SER A 16 -7.90 -12.15 -9.45
C SER A 16 -7.58 -10.83 -10.16
N PRO A 17 -7.59 -10.80 -11.50
CA PRO A 17 -7.32 -9.57 -12.21
C PRO A 17 -8.43 -8.54 -11.98
N VAL A 18 -8.06 -7.26 -12.00
CA VAL A 18 -8.99 -6.14 -11.91
C VAL A 18 -8.93 -5.37 -13.23
N THR A 19 -10.07 -5.29 -13.91
CA THR A 19 -10.17 -4.49 -15.14
C THR A 19 -10.45 -3.04 -14.75
N HIS A 20 -9.59 -2.11 -15.22
CA HIS A 20 -9.74 -0.69 -14.93
C HIS A 20 -9.06 0.16 -16.01
N ASN A 21 -9.40 1.46 -16.01
CA ASN A 21 -8.79 2.45 -16.90
C ASN A 21 -7.97 3.49 -16.11
N PHE A 22 -7.59 3.19 -14.87
CA PHE A 22 -6.78 4.10 -14.07
C PHE A 22 -5.34 4.14 -14.57
N GLU A 23 -4.75 5.31 -14.51
CA GLU A 23 -3.32 5.48 -14.79
C GLU A 23 -2.53 5.23 -13.51
N PHE A 24 -1.64 4.24 -13.53
CA PHE A 24 -0.73 3.95 -12.44
C PHE A 24 0.71 4.27 -12.86
N ILE A 25 1.44 4.92 -11.97
CA ILE A 25 2.87 5.16 -12.12
C ILE A 25 3.57 4.68 -10.88
N THR A 26 4.89 4.53 -10.94
CA THR A 26 5.69 4.22 -9.76
C THR A 26 6.24 5.50 -9.15
N PHE A 27 6.50 5.45 -7.83
CA PHE A 27 7.00 6.58 -7.07
C PHE A 27 8.37 7.04 -7.58
N ASN A 28 8.49 8.33 -7.85
CA ASN A 28 9.75 8.95 -8.24
C ASN A 28 10.32 9.69 -7.02
N THR A 29 11.53 9.30 -6.59
CA THR A 29 12.14 9.81 -5.36
C THR A 29 12.48 11.29 -5.41
N GLN A 30 12.52 11.90 -6.59
CA GLN A 30 12.80 13.33 -6.75
C GLN A 30 11.53 14.16 -6.92
N LEU A 31 10.53 13.63 -7.62
CA LEU A 31 9.33 14.39 -7.98
C LEU A 31 8.20 14.26 -6.97
N HIS A 32 8.07 13.12 -6.30
CA HIS A 32 6.85 12.78 -5.57
C HIS A 32 6.87 12.92 -4.05
N PRO A 33 8.02 13.06 -3.34
CA PRO A 33 7.99 13.00 -1.88
C PRO A 33 7.02 13.97 -1.22
N LYS A 34 7.07 15.25 -1.59
CA LYS A 34 6.18 16.26 -0.98
C LYS A 34 4.71 16.04 -1.35
N LEU A 35 4.46 15.73 -2.62
CA LEU A 35 3.09 15.49 -3.11
C LEU A 35 2.46 14.29 -2.42
N TRP A 36 3.22 13.21 -2.29
CA TRP A 36 2.73 12.02 -1.60
C TRP A 36 2.49 12.29 -0.12
N LEU A 37 3.42 12.98 0.52
CA LEU A 37 3.32 13.30 1.95
C LEU A 37 2.05 14.12 2.25
N GLU A 38 1.77 15.13 1.43
CA GLU A 38 0.55 15.93 1.56
C GLU A 38 -0.69 15.06 1.44
N LEU A 39 -0.73 14.19 0.45
CA LEU A 39 -1.87 13.29 0.24
C LEU A 39 -2.02 12.30 1.39
N ASN A 40 -0.92 11.69 1.83
CA ASN A 40 -0.93 10.75 2.95
C ASN A 40 -1.49 11.41 4.21
N ASN A 41 -1.00 12.60 4.56
CA ASN A 41 -1.42 13.29 5.76
C ASN A 41 -2.88 13.77 5.67
N LYS A 42 -3.35 14.10 4.47
CA LYS A 42 -4.75 14.44 4.24
C LYS A 42 -5.65 13.22 4.43
N ILE A 43 -5.30 12.10 3.83
CA ILE A 43 -6.08 10.85 3.90
C ILE A 43 -6.18 10.37 5.35
N PHE A 44 -5.07 10.39 6.07
CA PHE A 44 -4.96 9.84 7.43
C PHE A 44 -5.00 10.91 8.52
N ILE A 45 -5.65 12.03 8.28
CA ILE A 45 -5.64 13.17 9.19
C ILE A 45 -6.07 12.82 10.62
N SER A 46 -6.96 11.84 10.76
CA SER A 46 -7.44 11.38 12.08
C SER A 46 -6.70 10.14 12.60
N HIS A 47 -5.72 9.65 11.83
CA HIS A 47 -4.98 8.44 12.22
C HIS A 47 -3.79 8.81 13.11
N PRO A 48 -3.66 8.21 14.31
CA PRO A 48 -2.63 8.64 15.28
C PRO A 48 -1.19 8.41 14.81
N ASP A 49 -0.95 7.42 13.94
CA ASP A 49 0.40 7.04 13.54
C ASP A 49 0.73 7.39 12.08
N GLN A 50 -0.28 7.65 11.25
CA GLN A 50 -0.08 7.74 9.81
C GLN A 50 -0.31 9.14 9.26
N GLY A 51 -1.09 9.98 9.94
CA GLY A 51 -1.57 11.24 9.39
C GLY A 51 -0.73 12.47 9.72
N ASN A 52 0.43 12.30 10.35
CA ASN A 52 1.24 13.43 10.81
C ASN A 52 2.72 13.25 10.51
N TRP A 53 3.04 12.60 9.40
CA TRP A 53 4.43 12.44 9.00
C TRP A 53 5.04 13.77 8.58
N ALA A 54 6.30 14.00 9.00
CA ALA A 54 7.14 15.05 8.44
C ALA A 54 7.93 14.48 7.26
N ILE A 55 8.53 15.36 6.46
CA ILE A 55 9.36 14.93 5.33
C ILE A 55 10.51 14.03 5.80
N ALA A 56 11.06 14.29 6.99
CA ALA A 56 12.13 13.46 7.56
C ALA A 56 11.69 12.01 7.77
N ASP A 57 10.42 11.79 8.15
CA ASP A 57 9.90 10.43 8.32
C ASP A 57 9.90 9.65 7.01
N LEU A 58 9.51 10.30 5.92
CA LEU A 58 9.56 9.70 4.59
C LEU A 58 10.99 9.47 4.14
N GLU A 59 11.87 10.46 4.31
CA GLU A 59 13.29 10.35 3.92
C GLU A 59 13.97 9.20 4.66
N ASN A 60 13.67 9.02 5.96
CA ASN A 60 14.22 7.92 6.74
C ASN A 60 13.82 6.57 6.14
N ARG A 61 12.57 6.43 5.71
CA ARG A 61 12.10 5.18 5.08
C ARG A 61 12.70 4.98 3.70
N MET A 62 12.86 6.03 2.93
CA MET A 62 13.50 5.96 1.62
C MET A 62 14.97 5.58 1.70
N SER A 63 15.62 5.79 2.86
CA SER A 63 17.00 5.40 3.11
C SER A 63 17.16 3.96 3.58
N GLU A 64 16.06 3.27 3.88
CA GLU A 64 16.12 1.90 4.36
C GLU A 64 16.45 0.92 3.23
N PRO A 65 17.19 -0.18 3.53
CA PRO A 65 17.56 -1.16 2.50
C PRO A 65 16.36 -1.80 1.80
N TRP A 66 15.21 -1.90 2.46
CA TRP A 66 14.00 -2.49 1.89
C TRP A 66 13.27 -1.57 0.91
N PHE A 67 13.59 -0.29 0.89
CA PHE A 67 12.87 0.66 0.04
C PHE A 67 13.13 0.38 -1.43
N ASP A 68 12.06 0.19 -2.20
CA ASP A 68 12.12 0.03 -3.65
C ASP A 68 10.97 0.83 -4.27
N PRO A 69 11.27 1.94 -4.96
CA PRO A 69 10.22 2.76 -5.57
C PRO A 69 9.42 2.03 -6.64
N ARG A 70 9.95 0.94 -7.22
CA ARG A 70 9.22 0.14 -8.20
C ARG A 70 8.06 -0.62 -7.59
N GLY A 71 8.06 -0.81 -6.27
CA GLY A 71 6.96 -1.41 -5.52
C GLY A 71 6.06 -0.39 -4.82
N PHE A 72 6.15 0.87 -5.22
CA PHE A 72 5.37 1.96 -4.65
C PHE A 72 4.53 2.57 -5.78
N PHE A 73 3.25 2.19 -5.85
CA PHE A 73 2.37 2.54 -6.94
C PHE A 73 1.51 3.76 -6.61
N LEU A 74 1.36 4.65 -7.57
CA LEU A 74 0.56 5.85 -7.47
C LEU A 74 -0.51 5.84 -8.54
N CYS A 75 -1.74 6.23 -8.18
CA CYS A 75 -2.81 6.45 -9.14
C CYS A 75 -2.90 7.94 -9.45
N VAL A 76 -2.91 8.28 -10.72
CA VAL A 76 -2.95 9.67 -11.18
C VAL A 76 -4.25 9.93 -11.95
N ILE A 77 -4.97 10.98 -11.55
CA ILE A 77 -6.17 11.46 -12.25
C ILE A 77 -6.03 12.96 -12.45
N ASN A 78 -6.17 13.44 -13.68
CA ASN A 78 -6.02 14.85 -14.01
C ASN A 78 -4.72 15.44 -13.47
N GLU A 79 -3.62 14.69 -13.69
CA GLU A 79 -2.25 15.09 -13.32
C GLU A 79 -2.01 15.17 -11.80
N LYS A 80 -2.94 14.65 -10.99
CA LYS A 80 -2.82 14.63 -9.53
C LYS A 80 -2.76 13.21 -9.01
N ILE A 81 -1.93 13.00 -8.00
CA ILE A 81 -1.89 11.73 -7.27
C ILE A 81 -3.15 11.68 -6.38
N VAL A 82 -3.96 10.64 -6.57
CA VAL A 82 -5.22 10.47 -5.83
C VAL A 82 -5.26 9.21 -4.98
N GLY A 83 -4.27 8.34 -5.13
CA GLY A 83 -4.20 7.10 -4.36
C GLY A 83 -2.84 6.45 -4.51
N PHE A 84 -2.56 5.49 -3.63
CA PHE A 84 -1.28 4.81 -3.64
C PHE A 84 -1.36 3.45 -2.94
N CYS A 85 -0.42 2.58 -3.32
CA CYS A 85 -0.11 1.35 -2.60
C CYS A 85 1.40 1.21 -2.53
N TRP A 86 1.94 1.28 -1.33
CA TRP A 86 3.36 1.16 -1.05
C TRP A 86 3.63 -0.22 -0.48
N THR A 87 4.44 -1.02 -1.16
CA THR A 87 4.79 -2.37 -0.69
C THR A 87 6.13 -2.35 0.02
N LYS A 88 6.31 -3.34 0.91
CA LYS A 88 7.55 -3.52 1.65
C LYS A 88 7.86 -5.02 1.70
N ILE A 89 9.09 -5.38 1.40
CA ILE A 89 9.54 -6.78 1.49
C ILE A 89 10.43 -6.91 2.71
N HIS A 90 10.05 -7.81 3.61
CA HIS A 90 10.81 -8.14 4.82
C HIS A 90 11.73 -9.31 4.52
N GLN A 91 13.03 -9.05 4.42
CA GLN A 91 14.02 -10.06 4.06
C GLN A 91 14.88 -10.52 5.24
N ASP A 92 14.89 -9.76 6.33
CA ASP A 92 15.79 -10.01 7.46
C ASP A 92 15.21 -11.00 8.47
N LEU A 93 14.45 -11.99 7.98
CA LEU A 93 13.83 -13.00 8.83
C LEU A 93 14.78 -14.21 8.93
N VAL A 94 15.35 -14.40 10.11
CA VAL A 94 16.29 -15.50 10.35
C VAL A 94 15.60 -16.84 10.09
N ASN A 95 16.17 -17.64 9.16
CA ASN A 95 15.69 -18.97 8.80
C ASN A 95 14.24 -19.00 8.28
N LYS A 96 13.74 -17.88 7.71
CA LYS A 96 12.40 -17.80 7.14
C LYS A 96 12.45 -17.19 5.76
N GLU A 97 11.45 -17.53 4.94
CA GLU A 97 11.28 -16.90 3.64
C GLU A 97 10.88 -15.43 3.80
N PRO A 98 11.24 -14.58 2.83
CA PRO A 98 10.79 -13.20 2.82
C PRO A 98 9.26 -13.11 2.81
N ILE A 99 8.74 -12.07 3.46
CA ILE A 99 7.30 -11.78 3.48
C ILE A 99 7.07 -10.41 2.85
N GLY A 100 6.08 -10.31 1.98
CA GLY A 100 5.67 -9.03 1.41
C GLY A 100 4.56 -8.40 2.23
N GLU A 101 4.61 -7.08 2.32
CA GLU A 101 3.60 -6.31 3.04
C GLU A 101 3.00 -5.25 2.11
N LEU A 102 1.67 -5.11 2.13
CA LEU A 102 1.02 -3.91 1.65
C LEU A 102 1.14 -2.90 2.78
N TYR A 103 2.17 -2.06 2.69
CA TYR A 103 2.70 -1.26 3.81
C TYR A 103 1.86 -0.03 4.11
N VAL A 104 1.62 0.81 3.09
CA VAL A 104 0.74 1.97 3.21
C VAL A 104 -0.17 2.01 2.00
N ILE A 105 -1.46 2.12 2.24
CA ILE A 105 -2.49 2.14 1.21
C ILE A 105 -3.42 3.30 1.51
N GLY A 106 -3.72 4.10 0.52
CA GLY A 106 -4.68 5.19 0.69
C GLY A 106 -5.28 5.65 -0.63
N VAL A 107 -6.51 6.14 -0.55
CA VAL A 107 -7.22 6.78 -1.67
C VAL A 107 -7.86 8.04 -1.14
N ASP A 108 -7.70 9.14 -1.87
CA ASP A 108 -8.36 10.41 -1.52
C ASP A 108 -9.87 10.19 -1.49
N SER A 109 -10.53 10.68 -0.43
CA SER A 109 -11.96 10.51 -0.24
C SER A 109 -12.79 11.04 -1.40
N ALA A 110 -12.30 12.05 -2.11
CA ALA A 110 -12.97 12.58 -3.30
C ALA A 110 -13.06 11.56 -4.44
N HIS A 111 -12.24 10.50 -4.38
CA HIS A 111 -12.19 9.45 -5.39
C HIS A 111 -12.55 8.07 -4.83
N SER A 112 -13.15 8.02 -3.64
CA SER A 112 -13.57 6.76 -3.03
C SER A 112 -14.73 6.12 -3.80
N GLY A 113 -14.89 4.80 -3.67
CA GLY A 113 -15.99 4.07 -4.30
C GLY A 113 -15.82 3.81 -5.78
N LYS A 114 -14.66 4.11 -6.37
CA LYS A 114 -14.39 3.90 -7.80
C LYS A 114 -13.57 2.63 -8.10
N GLY A 115 -13.17 1.89 -7.06
CA GLY A 115 -12.35 0.70 -7.23
C GLY A 115 -10.84 0.96 -7.32
N ILE A 116 -10.39 2.18 -7.04
CA ILE A 116 -8.97 2.54 -7.13
C ILE A 116 -8.14 1.75 -6.12
N GLY A 117 -8.62 1.66 -4.87
CA GLY A 117 -7.90 0.93 -3.81
C GLY A 117 -7.71 -0.53 -4.15
N LYS A 118 -8.74 -1.19 -4.66
CA LYS A 118 -8.65 -2.60 -5.07
C LYS A 118 -7.66 -2.79 -6.21
N ALA A 119 -7.71 -1.92 -7.22
CA ALA A 119 -6.80 -1.98 -8.35
C ALA A 119 -5.35 -1.74 -7.94
N LEU A 120 -5.10 -0.76 -7.06
CA LEU A 120 -3.76 -0.47 -6.55
C LEU A 120 -3.20 -1.64 -5.72
N CYS A 121 -4.01 -2.20 -4.82
CA CYS A 121 -3.58 -3.34 -4.00
C CYS A 121 -3.29 -4.56 -4.88
N THR A 122 -4.08 -4.78 -5.92
CA THR A 122 -3.84 -5.85 -6.89
C THR A 122 -2.49 -5.69 -7.58
N GLU A 123 -2.15 -4.46 -8.00
CA GLU A 123 -0.82 -4.17 -8.55
C GLU A 123 0.30 -4.49 -7.54
N GLY A 124 0.09 -4.12 -6.29
CA GLY A 124 1.05 -4.43 -5.22
C GLY A 124 1.24 -5.93 -5.05
N LEU A 125 0.17 -6.71 -5.05
CA LEU A 125 0.24 -8.16 -4.93
C LEU A 125 0.94 -8.78 -6.14
N ILE A 126 0.66 -8.31 -7.34
CA ILE A 126 1.31 -8.77 -8.57
C ILE A 126 2.82 -8.50 -8.49
N TYR A 127 3.20 -7.31 -8.04
CA TYR A 127 4.60 -6.95 -7.86
C TYR A 127 5.31 -7.89 -6.89
N LEU A 128 4.71 -8.13 -5.72
CA LEU A 128 5.28 -9.02 -4.70
C LEU A 128 5.44 -10.44 -5.25
N LYS A 129 4.43 -10.95 -5.94
CA LYS A 129 4.49 -12.28 -6.55
C LYS A 129 5.59 -12.36 -7.61
N ALA A 130 5.74 -11.34 -8.44
CA ALA A 130 6.79 -11.28 -9.46
C ALA A 130 8.19 -11.24 -8.85
N LYS A 131 8.32 -10.78 -7.61
CA LYS A 131 9.58 -10.81 -6.84
C LYS A 131 9.85 -12.15 -6.18
N GLY A 132 9.01 -13.14 -6.40
CA GLY A 132 9.18 -14.48 -5.82
C GLY A 132 8.65 -14.60 -4.39
N ILE A 133 7.91 -13.62 -3.91
CA ILE A 133 7.33 -13.66 -2.57
C ILE A 133 6.12 -14.59 -2.57
N THR A 134 6.02 -15.45 -1.56
CA THR A 134 4.96 -16.47 -1.47
C THR A 134 3.87 -16.13 -0.47
N GLN A 135 4.15 -15.20 0.46
CA GLN A 135 3.20 -14.78 1.49
C GLN A 135 3.14 -13.26 1.55
N ALA A 136 1.92 -12.74 1.62
CA ALA A 136 1.67 -11.32 1.81
C ALA A 136 0.93 -11.08 3.11
N MET A 137 1.15 -9.93 3.72
CA MET A 137 0.45 -9.52 4.92
C MET A 137 0.17 -8.02 4.90
N LEU A 138 -0.72 -7.60 5.77
CA LEU A 138 -0.98 -6.17 6.02
C LEU A 138 -1.51 -5.98 7.43
N TYR A 139 -1.43 -4.75 7.90
CA TYR A 139 -2.05 -4.33 9.15
C TYR A 139 -3.25 -3.42 8.85
N VAL A 140 -4.33 -3.60 9.60
CA VAL A 140 -5.54 -2.78 9.48
C VAL A 140 -6.17 -2.58 10.85
N ASP A 141 -6.65 -1.38 11.13
CA ASP A 141 -7.41 -1.13 12.34
C ASP A 141 -8.71 -1.95 12.34
N GLU A 142 -9.03 -2.55 13.49
CA GLU A 142 -10.25 -3.34 13.64
C GLU A 142 -11.51 -2.54 13.29
N ASP A 143 -11.48 -1.23 13.53
CA ASP A 143 -12.59 -0.31 13.26
C ASP A 143 -12.72 0.06 11.78
N ASN A 144 -11.72 -0.24 10.96
CA ASN A 144 -11.74 0.14 9.55
C ASN A 144 -12.54 -0.89 8.75
N GLU A 145 -13.87 -0.75 8.77
CA GLU A 145 -14.77 -1.69 8.09
C GLU A 145 -14.57 -1.67 6.57
N ALA A 146 -14.38 -0.48 5.98
CA ALA A 146 -14.14 -0.36 4.55
C ALA A 146 -12.85 -1.05 4.13
N GLY A 147 -11.78 -0.87 4.89
CA GLY A 147 -10.50 -1.53 4.64
C GLY A 147 -10.61 -3.04 4.78
N LYS A 148 -11.21 -3.51 5.87
CA LYS A 148 -11.39 -4.95 6.08
C LYS A 148 -12.20 -5.60 4.97
N GLY A 149 -13.25 -4.94 4.50
CA GLY A 149 -14.06 -5.42 3.38
C GLY A 149 -13.23 -5.51 2.09
N LEU A 150 -12.45 -4.48 1.80
CA LEU A 150 -11.57 -4.47 0.64
C LEU A 150 -10.57 -5.62 0.70
N TYR A 151 -9.86 -5.78 1.82
CA TYR A 151 -8.81 -6.80 1.95
C TYR A 151 -9.37 -8.22 1.90
N LYS A 152 -10.57 -8.42 2.40
CA LYS A 152 -11.27 -9.70 2.28
C LYS A 152 -11.50 -10.04 0.80
N THR A 153 -11.93 -9.06 -0.02
CA THR A 153 -12.13 -9.29 -1.45
C THR A 153 -10.82 -9.62 -2.17
N LEU A 154 -9.68 -9.23 -1.61
CA LEU A 154 -8.35 -9.53 -2.13
C LEU A 154 -7.77 -10.84 -1.59
N GLY A 155 -8.54 -11.60 -0.83
CA GLY A 155 -8.14 -12.90 -0.32
C GLY A 155 -7.38 -12.89 1.01
N PHE A 156 -7.32 -11.74 1.68
CA PHE A 156 -6.71 -11.67 3.01
C PHE A 156 -7.63 -12.21 4.11
N ASN A 157 -7.03 -12.87 5.08
CA ASN A 157 -7.71 -13.40 6.27
C ASN A 157 -7.04 -12.93 7.54
#